data_65a8acb9c3201b5eaf025e849717eed6
#
_entry.id   65a8acb9c3201b5eaf025e849717eed6
#
_cell.length_a   1.000
_cell.length_b   1.000
_cell.length_c   1.000
_cell.angle_alpha   90.00
_cell.angle_beta   90.00
_cell.angle_gamma   90.00
#
_symmetry.space_group_name_H-M   'P 1'
#
loop_
_entity.id
_entity.type
_entity.pdbx_description
1 polymer ?
#
loop_
_entity_poly.entity_id
_entity_poly.type
_entity_poly.pdbx_seq_one_letter_code
_entity_poly.pdbx_strand_id
1 'polypeptide(L)'
;MFKYCSINDIGVLYKTNDDKLMINDVIVEEGSYKGETKDYISAILCDGVGGQAEGYRAALLTLQNLKGIVKENLTKDEVIEKIEEINTLIRKIQTDENKRNALKTTLVGIYSDDNILIYYNLGDSRAYRYRNGYFQRLTRDDSQFQDELDKGNLTENEIKNYPKNIITNCIGYSDECRVNIYTSIGLVPNDIIFLCSDGVTDVIDDVTLKGIFDKKNSLEETLKEIHELSLKNGSKDNISLILIKKEK
;
A
#
# COMPACT_ATOMS: atom_id res chain seq x y z
N MET A 1 -18.21 -10.44 8.08
CA MET A 1 -17.00 -11.30 7.88
C MET A 1 -16.19 -10.75 6.71
N PHE A 2 -14.86 -10.81 6.81
CA PHE A 2 -13.94 -10.40 5.73
C PHE A 2 -13.08 -11.58 5.31
N LYS A 3 -12.93 -11.80 4.00
CA LYS A 3 -11.95 -12.72 3.44
C LYS A 3 -10.81 -11.93 2.83
N TYR A 4 -9.60 -12.45 2.92
CA TYR A 4 -8.43 -11.79 2.37
C TYR A 4 -7.42 -12.76 1.78
N CYS A 5 -6.66 -12.29 0.82
CA CYS A 5 -5.47 -12.94 0.29
C CYS A 5 -4.41 -11.91 -0.11
N SER A 6 -3.15 -12.32 -0.07
CA SER A 6 -2.02 -11.48 -0.45
C SER A 6 -0.94 -12.27 -1.16
N ILE A 7 -0.14 -11.56 -1.96
CA ILE A 7 1.14 -12.00 -2.51
C ILE A 7 2.16 -10.91 -2.19
N ASN A 8 3.34 -11.33 -1.74
CA ASN A 8 4.52 -10.50 -1.59
C ASN A 8 5.67 -11.20 -2.31
N ASP A 9 6.02 -10.70 -3.49
CA ASP A 9 6.99 -11.32 -4.42
C ASP A 9 8.18 -10.40 -4.64
N ILE A 10 9.38 -10.95 -4.57
CA ILE A 10 10.64 -10.24 -4.81
C ILE A 10 10.74 -9.69 -6.25
N GLY A 11 9.92 -10.20 -7.20
CA GLY A 11 10.03 -9.86 -8.61
C GLY A 11 11.24 -10.50 -9.30
N VAL A 12 11.68 -9.91 -10.41
CA VAL A 12 12.70 -10.54 -11.27
C VAL A 12 14.09 -9.90 -11.21
N LEU A 13 14.23 -8.69 -10.65
CA LEU A 13 15.48 -7.94 -10.70
C LEU A 13 16.26 -7.89 -9.39
N TYR A 14 15.57 -7.83 -8.27
CA TYR A 14 16.18 -7.62 -6.96
C TYR A 14 16.61 -8.95 -6.29
N LYS A 15 17.52 -8.86 -5.34
CA LYS A 15 17.96 -9.99 -4.50
C LYS A 15 17.29 -10.00 -3.14
N THR A 16 16.64 -8.90 -2.78
CA THR A 16 15.90 -8.69 -1.54
C THR A 16 14.52 -8.17 -1.87
N ASN A 17 13.56 -8.58 -1.09
CA ASN A 17 12.22 -8.01 -1.15
C ASN A 17 12.13 -6.93 -0.08
N ASP A 18 12.13 -5.66 -0.51
CA ASP A 18 12.05 -4.52 0.40
C ASP A 18 10.59 -4.19 0.77
N ASP A 19 9.61 -4.76 0.05
CA ASP A 19 8.19 -4.68 0.40
C ASP A 19 7.83 -5.57 1.56
N LYS A 20 6.95 -5.09 2.42
CA LYS A 20 6.37 -5.87 3.53
C LYS A 20 4.88 -5.64 3.63
N LEU A 21 4.16 -6.71 3.92
CA LEU A 21 2.72 -6.68 4.14
C LEU A 21 2.39 -7.01 5.59
N MET A 22 1.30 -6.44 6.09
CA MET A 22 0.68 -6.87 7.34
C MET A 22 -0.83 -6.97 7.16
N ILE A 23 -1.41 -8.10 7.57
CA ILE A 23 -2.86 -8.28 7.64
C ILE A 23 -3.21 -8.61 9.08
N ASN A 24 -4.00 -7.76 9.71
CA ASN A 24 -4.14 -7.69 11.16
C ASN A 24 -2.72 -7.61 11.78
N ASP A 25 -2.34 -8.50 12.67
CA ASP A 25 -1.00 -8.47 13.28
C ASP A 25 -0.01 -9.48 12.66
N VAL A 26 -0.36 -10.06 11.50
CA VAL A 26 0.50 -11.03 10.80
C VAL A 26 1.30 -10.32 9.72
N ILE A 27 2.62 -10.24 9.89
CA ILE A 27 3.55 -9.72 8.89
C ILE A 27 3.88 -10.81 7.88
N VAL A 28 3.78 -10.47 6.59
CA VAL A 28 4.13 -11.32 5.46
C VAL A 28 5.35 -10.70 4.78
N GLU A 29 6.51 -11.30 4.99
CA GLU A 29 7.77 -10.81 4.43
C GLU A 29 7.97 -11.27 2.99
N GLU A 30 7.46 -12.46 2.63
CA GLU A 30 7.51 -13.02 1.28
C GLU A 30 6.47 -14.15 1.15
N GLY A 31 6.01 -14.39 -0.09
CA GLY A 31 5.07 -15.45 -0.43
C GLY A 31 3.61 -15.03 -0.33
N SER A 32 2.74 -16.01 -0.14
CA SER A 32 1.28 -15.82 -0.12
C SER A 32 0.70 -16.04 1.26
N TYR A 33 -0.28 -15.22 1.62
CA TYR A 33 -1.03 -15.36 2.86
C TYR A 33 -2.52 -15.14 2.61
N LYS A 34 -3.38 -15.96 3.24
CA LYS A 34 -4.84 -15.82 3.13
C LYS A 34 -5.55 -16.26 4.40
N GLY A 35 -6.76 -15.77 4.56
CA GLY A 35 -7.59 -16.12 5.71
C GLY A 35 -8.90 -15.36 5.73
N GLU A 36 -9.53 -15.38 6.89
CA GLU A 36 -10.77 -14.65 7.15
C GLU A 36 -10.79 -14.10 8.57
N THR A 37 -11.56 -13.04 8.78
CA THR A 37 -11.82 -12.43 10.10
C THR A 37 -13.27 -11.99 10.21
N LYS A 38 -13.80 -11.84 11.42
CA LYS A 38 -15.23 -11.56 11.62
C LYS A 38 -15.51 -10.07 11.81
N ASP A 39 -14.88 -9.45 12.79
CA ASP A 39 -15.34 -8.18 13.35
C ASP A 39 -14.71 -6.97 12.66
N TYR A 40 -13.42 -7.02 12.43
CA TYR A 40 -12.66 -5.99 11.72
C TYR A 40 -11.52 -6.59 10.90
N ILE A 41 -11.01 -5.78 10.00
CA ILE A 41 -9.84 -6.07 9.16
C ILE A 41 -8.92 -4.86 9.11
N SER A 42 -7.64 -5.09 9.24
CA SER A 42 -6.60 -4.13 8.89
C SER A 42 -5.64 -4.75 7.90
N ALA A 43 -5.27 -4.00 6.89
CA ALA A 43 -4.23 -4.41 5.94
C ALA A 43 -3.33 -3.23 5.64
N ILE A 44 -2.04 -3.49 5.63
CA ILE A 44 -0.99 -2.48 5.46
C ILE A 44 0.06 -3.04 4.50
N LEU A 45 0.53 -2.19 3.62
CA LEU A 45 1.63 -2.45 2.70
C LEU A 45 2.66 -1.33 2.88
N CYS A 46 3.91 -1.72 3.02
CA CYS A 46 5.08 -0.86 3.07
C CYS A 46 6.03 -1.27 1.96
N ASP A 47 6.37 -0.32 1.08
CA ASP A 47 7.36 -0.46 0.03
C ASP A 47 8.62 0.29 0.46
N GLY A 48 9.69 -0.46 0.63
CA GLY A 48 10.95 0.04 1.17
C GLY A 48 11.77 0.81 0.16
N VAL A 49 11.95 2.12 0.38
CA VAL A 49 12.64 3.04 -0.53
C VAL A 49 14.12 3.16 -0.19
N GLY A 50 15.01 3.00 -1.20
CA GLY A 50 16.42 3.39 -1.05
C GLY A 50 17.47 2.31 -1.32
N GLY A 51 17.08 1.08 -1.68
CA GLY A 51 18.00 -0.02 -2.01
C GLY A 51 18.95 -0.43 -0.86
N GLN A 52 19.69 -1.57 -1.03
CA GLN A 52 20.73 -2.01 -0.09
C GLN A 52 20.26 -2.33 1.35
N ALA A 53 19.18 -3.12 1.50
CA ALA A 53 18.68 -3.61 2.78
C ALA A 53 18.11 -2.56 3.77
N GLU A 54 18.24 -1.27 3.51
CA GLU A 54 17.70 -0.23 4.39
C GLU A 54 16.21 0.00 4.12
N GLY A 55 15.73 -0.17 2.87
CA GLY A 55 14.30 -0.18 2.53
C GLY A 55 13.57 -1.31 3.24
N TYR A 56 14.08 -2.54 3.12
CA TYR A 56 13.60 -3.70 3.86
C TYR A 56 13.46 -3.43 5.36
N ARG A 57 14.53 -2.87 5.96
CA ARG A 57 14.57 -2.56 7.39
C ARG A 57 13.54 -1.50 7.79
N ALA A 58 13.37 -0.46 6.99
CA ALA A 58 12.38 0.59 7.23
C ALA A 58 10.95 0.04 7.17
N ALA A 59 10.62 -0.74 6.14
CA ALA A 59 9.32 -1.38 5.99
C ALA A 59 9.02 -2.33 7.16
N LEU A 60 9.98 -3.20 7.53
CA LEU A 60 9.82 -4.15 8.63
C LEU A 60 9.65 -3.44 9.99
N LEU A 61 10.49 -2.44 10.29
CA LEU A 61 10.38 -1.65 11.52
C LEU A 61 9.04 -0.93 11.61
N THR A 62 8.56 -0.37 10.50
CA THR A 62 7.25 0.29 10.43
C THR A 62 6.14 -0.68 10.81
N LEU A 63 6.07 -1.85 10.19
CA LEU A 63 5.03 -2.83 10.49
C LEU A 63 5.15 -3.41 11.89
N GLN A 64 6.38 -3.67 12.38
CA GLN A 64 6.59 -4.16 13.75
C GLN A 64 6.07 -3.19 14.81
N ASN A 65 6.22 -1.88 14.58
CA ASN A 65 5.71 -0.84 15.50
C ASN A 65 4.22 -0.54 15.31
N LEU A 66 3.62 -0.93 14.18
CA LEU A 66 2.17 -0.87 13.97
C LEU A 66 1.42 -2.07 14.57
N LYS A 67 2.12 -3.15 14.93
CA LYS A 67 1.46 -4.28 15.61
C LYS A 67 0.77 -3.84 16.89
N GLY A 68 -0.41 -4.41 17.13
CA GLY A 68 -1.21 -4.15 18.33
C GLY A 68 -1.98 -2.82 18.33
N ILE A 69 -1.82 -1.96 17.29
CA ILE A 69 -2.68 -0.78 17.17
C ILE A 69 -4.11 -1.15 16.77
N VAL A 70 -4.24 -2.26 16.03
CA VAL A 70 -5.52 -2.68 15.44
C VAL A 70 -6.42 -3.24 16.54
N LYS A 71 -7.53 -2.56 16.76
CA LYS A 71 -8.55 -2.90 17.75
C LYS A 71 -9.93 -2.47 17.22
N GLU A 72 -10.99 -2.92 17.88
CA GLU A 72 -12.33 -2.38 17.63
C GLU A 72 -12.36 -0.87 17.83
N ASN A 73 -13.10 -0.17 16.96
CA ASN A 73 -13.28 1.28 17.00
C ASN A 73 -11.96 2.08 16.89
N LEU A 74 -11.00 1.60 16.11
CA LEU A 74 -9.80 2.35 15.77
C LEU A 74 -10.18 3.70 15.14
N THR A 75 -9.55 4.77 15.61
CA THR A 75 -9.79 6.13 15.11
C THR A 75 -8.66 6.58 14.18
N LYS A 76 -8.95 7.55 13.30
CA LYS A 76 -7.93 8.14 12.43
C LYS A 76 -6.82 8.84 13.22
N ASP A 77 -7.16 9.47 14.35
CA ASP A 77 -6.21 10.22 15.17
C ASP A 77 -5.19 9.28 15.81
N GLU A 78 -5.62 8.09 16.28
CA GLU A 78 -4.73 7.05 16.77
C GLU A 78 -3.79 6.51 15.68
N VAL A 79 -4.27 6.40 14.43
CA VAL A 79 -3.43 6.00 13.29
C VAL A 79 -2.38 7.07 12.99
N ILE A 80 -2.77 8.35 12.95
CA ILE A 80 -1.85 9.48 12.71
C ILE A 80 -0.76 9.50 13.79
N GLU A 81 -1.16 9.53 15.06
CA GLU A 81 -0.24 9.58 16.20
C GLU A 81 0.79 8.45 16.13
N LYS A 82 0.31 7.24 15.83
CA LYS A 82 1.21 6.08 15.73
C LYS A 82 2.19 6.17 14.56
N ILE A 83 1.76 6.66 13.41
CA ILE A 83 2.64 6.84 12.25
C ILE A 83 3.69 7.93 12.53
N GLU A 84 3.31 9.03 13.19
CA GLU A 84 4.24 10.09 13.59
C GLU A 84 5.29 9.60 14.61
N GLU A 85 4.89 8.77 15.59
CA GLU A 85 5.82 8.10 16.50
C GLU A 85 6.84 7.24 15.74
N ILE A 86 6.37 6.45 14.77
CA ILE A 86 7.21 5.57 13.96
C ILE A 86 8.18 6.39 13.09
N ASN A 87 7.70 7.46 12.47
CA ASN A 87 8.56 8.36 11.70
C ASN A 87 9.68 8.96 12.60
N THR A 88 9.31 9.43 13.78
CA THR A 88 10.27 9.95 14.77
C THR A 88 11.31 8.90 15.16
N LEU A 89 10.89 7.66 15.41
CA LEU A 89 11.79 6.54 15.71
C LEU A 89 12.78 6.28 14.57
N ILE A 90 12.28 6.17 13.33
CA ILE A 90 13.11 5.91 12.15
C ILE A 90 14.10 7.06 11.92
N ARG A 91 13.68 8.31 12.05
CA ARG A 91 14.54 9.49 11.93
C ARG A 91 15.64 9.50 13.00
N LYS A 92 15.31 9.09 14.23
CA LYS A 92 16.29 8.92 15.29
C LYS A 92 17.32 7.85 14.94
N ILE A 93 16.89 6.68 14.48
CA ILE A 93 17.81 5.59 14.06
C ILE A 93 18.73 6.08 12.93
N GLN A 94 18.21 6.77 11.92
CA GLN A 94 19.03 7.37 10.85
C GLN A 94 20.11 8.30 11.39
N THR A 95 19.78 9.08 12.42
CA THR A 95 20.73 10.02 13.05
C THR A 95 21.78 9.28 13.86
N ASP A 96 21.36 8.35 14.73
CA ASP A 96 22.25 7.58 15.62
C ASP A 96 23.23 6.70 14.82
N GLU A 97 22.81 6.17 13.68
CA GLU A 97 23.64 5.35 12.78
C GLU A 97 24.39 6.17 11.73
N ASN A 98 24.25 7.49 11.71
CA ASN A 98 24.82 8.39 10.69
C ASN A 98 24.43 8.00 9.24
N LYS A 99 23.18 7.53 9.07
CA LYS A 99 22.61 7.05 7.80
C LYS A 99 21.46 7.94 7.35
N ARG A 100 21.69 9.24 7.25
CA ARG A 100 20.65 10.19 6.84
C ARG A 100 20.00 9.78 5.51
N ASN A 101 18.66 9.75 5.51
CA ASN A 101 17.82 9.40 4.36
C ASN A 101 17.95 7.96 3.83
N ALA A 102 18.55 7.04 4.57
CA ALA A 102 18.70 5.66 4.13
C ALA A 102 17.48 4.79 4.45
N LEU A 103 16.94 4.91 5.68
CA LEU A 103 15.77 4.13 6.11
C LEU A 103 14.49 4.87 5.71
N LYS A 104 13.88 4.49 4.62
CA LYS A 104 12.62 5.07 4.14
C LYS A 104 11.68 3.98 3.64
N THR A 105 10.39 4.20 3.81
CA THR A 105 9.37 3.31 3.26
C THR A 105 8.07 4.07 2.98
N THR A 106 7.40 3.70 1.91
CA THR A 106 6.00 4.08 1.73
C THR A 106 5.13 3.41 2.78
N LEU A 107 3.91 3.85 2.88
CA LEU A 107 2.88 3.23 3.69
C LEU A 107 1.54 3.40 3.00
N VAL A 108 0.82 2.33 2.73
CA VAL A 108 -0.60 2.36 2.40
C VAL A 108 -1.34 1.39 3.31
N GLY A 109 -2.44 1.82 3.87
CA GLY A 109 -3.18 0.97 4.79
C GLY A 109 -4.67 1.23 4.81
N ILE A 110 -5.41 0.23 5.29
CA ILE A 110 -6.81 0.32 5.61
C ILE A 110 -7.11 -0.31 6.97
N TYR A 111 -8.15 0.22 7.59
CA TYR A 111 -8.91 -0.44 8.65
C TYR A 111 -10.38 -0.39 8.29
N SER A 112 -11.11 -1.49 8.48
CA SER A 112 -12.56 -1.49 8.34
C SER A 112 -13.21 -2.42 9.36
N ASP A 113 -14.29 -1.94 9.94
CA ASP A 113 -15.31 -2.74 10.62
C ASP A 113 -16.66 -2.62 9.87
N ASP A 114 -17.77 -2.92 10.55
CA ASP A 114 -19.09 -2.83 9.94
C ASP A 114 -19.56 -1.37 9.74
N ASN A 115 -18.97 -0.39 10.44
CA ASN A 115 -19.44 0.99 10.49
C ASN A 115 -18.56 1.94 9.67
N ILE A 116 -17.25 1.71 9.66
CA ILE A 116 -16.27 2.65 9.11
C ILE A 116 -15.24 1.95 8.23
N LEU A 117 -14.80 2.64 7.21
CA LEU A 117 -13.55 2.37 6.49
C LEU A 117 -12.62 3.56 6.69
N ILE A 118 -11.47 3.33 7.29
CA ILE A 118 -10.33 4.26 7.35
C ILE A 118 -9.33 3.80 6.30
N TYR A 119 -8.83 4.72 5.48
CA TYR A 119 -7.76 4.45 4.53
C TYR A 119 -6.76 5.59 4.53
N TYR A 120 -5.49 5.25 4.37
CA TYR A 120 -4.39 6.21 4.52
C TYR A 120 -3.19 5.83 3.67
N ASN A 121 -2.38 6.84 3.32
CA ASN A 121 -1.10 6.60 2.66
C ASN A 121 -0.07 7.69 2.95
N LEU A 122 1.19 7.30 2.76
CA LEU A 122 2.39 8.12 2.56
C LEU A 122 3.18 7.46 1.44
N GLY A 123 3.43 8.18 0.35
CA GLY A 123 4.09 7.64 -0.84
C GLY A 123 3.12 7.34 -1.97
N ASP A 124 3.51 6.44 -2.84
CA ASP A 124 2.85 6.12 -4.10
C ASP A 124 2.28 4.69 -4.19
N SER A 125 2.43 3.89 -3.14
CA SER A 125 1.64 2.67 -2.97
C SER A 125 0.16 3.01 -2.84
N ARG A 126 -0.70 2.20 -3.45
CA ARG A 126 -2.09 2.60 -3.69
C ARG A 126 -3.11 1.70 -3.03
N ALA A 127 -4.25 2.30 -2.64
CA ALA A 127 -5.48 1.61 -2.24
C ALA A 127 -6.61 1.90 -3.23
N TYR A 128 -7.37 0.85 -3.55
CA TYR A 128 -8.54 0.92 -4.43
C TYR A 128 -9.74 0.24 -3.78
N ARG A 129 -10.94 0.64 -4.19
CA ARG A 129 -12.19 -0.04 -3.87
C ARG A 129 -12.93 -0.41 -5.15
N TYR A 130 -13.31 -1.68 -5.26
CA TYR A 130 -14.24 -2.15 -6.27
C TYR A 130 -15.62 -2.38 -5.62
N ARG A 131 -16.63 -1.65 -6.10
CA ARG A 131 -18.03 -1.72 -5.63
C ARG A 131 -18.97 -1.64 -6.82
N ASN A 132 -19.81 -2.65 -7.03
CA ASN A 132 -20.86 -2.64 -8.06
C ASN A 132 -20.38 -2.26 -9.48
N GLY A 133 -19.20 -2.73 -9.90
CA GLY A 133 -18.60 -2.41 -11.21
C GLY A 133 -17.83 -1.08 -11.25
N TYR A 134 -17.77 -0.33 -10.15
CA TYR A 134 -16.95 0.88 -10.03
C TYR A 134 -15.63 0.54 -9.37
N PHE A 135 -14.53 0.80 -10.08
CA PHE A 135 -13.17 0.70 -9.56
C PHE A 135 -12.68 2.10 -9.25
N GLN A 136 -12.47 2.39 -7.99
CA GLN A 136 -12.13 3.72 -7.49
C GLN A 136 -10.80 3.65 -6.76
N ARG A 137 -9.84 4.46 -7.20
CA ARG A 137 -8.64 4.74 -6.43
C ARG A 137 -9.02 5.57 -5.19
N LEU A 138 -8.60 5.13 -4.01
CA LEU A 138 -8.91 5.77 -2.73
C LEU A 138 -7.79 6.73 -2.28
N THR A 139 -6.55 6.43 -2.64
CA THR A 139 -5.36 7.19 -2.24
C THR A 139 -4.88 8.12 -3.35
N ARG A 140 -4.18 9.18 -2.97
CA ARG A 140 -3.43 10.06 -3.87
C ARG A 140 -1.94 9.78 -3.68
N ASP A 141 -1.18 9.64 -4.75
CA ASP A 141 0.27 9.45 -4.66
C ASP A 141 0.96 10.70 -4.14
N ASP A 142 1.87 10.53 -3.20
CA ASP A 142 2.83 11.56 -2.81
C ASP A 142 4.07 11.47 -3.73
N SER A 143 3.90 11.86 -4.98
CA SER A 143 4.95 11.86 -5.99
C SER A 143 5.00 13.19 -6.74
N GLN A 144 6.18 13.52 -7.25
CA GLN A 144 6.36 14.72 -8.07
C GLN A 144 5.46 14.70 -9.31
N PHE A 145 5.29 13.53 -9.92
CA PHE A 145 4.38 13.35 -11.05
C PHE A 145 2.94 13.75 -10.71
N GLN A 146 2.42 13.25 -9.58
CA GLN A 146 1.06 13.57 -9.16
C GLN A 146 0.91 15.04 -8.79
N ASP A 147 1.92 15.64 -8.16
CA ASP A 147 1.92 17.07 -7.83
C ASP A 147 1.85 17.96 -9.08
N GLU A 148 2.60 17.64 -10.13
CA GLU A 148 2.57 18.39 -11.40
C GLU A 148 1.29 18.13 -12.20
N LEU A 149 0.74 16.91 -12.12
CA LEU A 149 -0.55 16.57 -12.72
C LEU A 149 -1.70 17.39 -12.10
N ASP A 150 -1.74 17.47 -10.77
CA ASP A 150 -2.78 18.19 -10.03
C ASP A 150 -2.72 19.71 -10.28
N LYS A 151 -1.53 20.27 -10.51
CA LYS A 151 -1.33 21.68 -10.89
C LYS A 151 -1.73 21.96 -12.33
N GLY A 152 -1.96 20.92 -13.14
CA GLY A 152 -2.22 21.05 -14.57
C GLY A 152 -1.00 21.50 -15.38
N ASN A 153 0.20 21.27 -14.87
CA ASN A 153 1.45 21.68 -15.50
C ASN A 153 1.92 20.74 -16.62
N LEU A 154 1.30 19.55 -16.76
CA LEU A 154 1.74 18.51 -17.70
C LEU A 154 0.82 18.46 -18.93
N THR A 155 1.42 18.49 -20.11
CA THR A 155 0.76 18.16 -21.38
C THR A 155 0.57 16.64 -21.51
N GLU A 156 -0.34 16.19 -22.41
CA GLU A 156 -0.57 14.75 -22.67
C GLU A 156 0.72 14.00 -23.05
N ASN A 157 1.66 14.64 -23.73
CA ASN A 157 2.94 14.05 -24.10
C ASN A 157 3.89 13.92 -22.90
N GLU A 158 3.90 14.91 -22.01
CA GLU A 158 4.72 14.90 -20.81
C GLU A 158 4.22 13.87 -19.81
N ILE A 159 2.89 13.73 -19.65
CA ILE A 159 2.28 12.69 -18.79
C ILE A 159 2.82 11.29 -19.09
N LYS A 160 3.04 10.98 -20.40
CA LYS A 160 3.52 9.66 -20.81
C LYS A 160 4.98 9.39 -20.46
N ASN A 161 5.80 10.44 -20.40
CA ASN A 161 7.25 10.34 -20.28
C ASN A 161 7.78 10.90 -18.95
N TYR A 162 6.92 11.41 -18.08
CA TYR A 162 7.33 11.98 -16.80
C TYR A 162 7.82 10.89 -15.84
N PRO A 163 8.93 11.10 -15.10
CA PRO A 163 9.36 10.17 -14.07
C PRO A 163 8.27 10.03 -12.99
N LYS A 164 7.78 8.81 -12.76
CA LYS A 164 6.72 8.54 -11.79
C LYS A 164 7.23 8.17 -10.40
N ASN A 165 8.46 7.70 -10.33
CA ASN A 165 9.11 7.12 -9.14
C ASN A 165 9.78 8.15 -8.21
N ILE A 166 9.48 9.46 -8.33
CA ILE A 166 10.03 10.48 -7.44
C ILE A 166 9.02 10.75 -6.33
N ILE A 167 9.21 10.10 -5.18
CA ILE A 167 8.36 10.23 -4.00
C ILE A 167 8.67 11.55 -3.29
N THR A 168 7.63 12.26 -2.86
CA THR A 168 7.71 13.56 -2.17
C THR A 168 7.39 13.48 -0.68
N ASN A 169 6.85 12.35 -0.21
CA ASN A 169 6.53 12.09 1.20
C ASN A 169 6.53 10.58 1.47
N CYS A 170 7.20 10.15 2.51
CA CYS A 170 7.17 8.77 3.02
C CYS A 170 7.72 8.74 4.46
N ILE A 171 7.58 7.62 5.15
CA ILE A 171 8.17 7.42 6.48
C ILE A 171 9.70 7.51 6.38
N GLY A 172 10.34 8.25 7.29
CA GLY A 172 11.78 8.46 7.32
C GLY A 172 12.31 9.54 6.35
N TYR A 173 11.43 10.18 5.57
CA TYR A 173 11.84 11.21 4.59
C TYR A 173 12.20 12.54 5.26
N SER A 174 11.36 13.03 6.16
CA SER A 174 11.54 14.30 6.88
C SER A 174 11.10 14.19 8.33
N ASP A 175 11.40 15.20 9.14
CA ASP A 175 10.96 15.24 10.53
C ASP A 175 9.43 15.46 10.63
N GLU A 176 8.86 16.20 9.68
CA GLU A 176 7.41 16.32 9.52
C GLU A 176 6.89 15.17 8.66
N CYS A 177 5.94 14.42 9.20
CA CYS A 177 5.29 13.29 8.55
C CYS A 177 3.83 13.64 8.25
N ARG A 178 3.49 13.90 7.00
CA ARG A 178 2.12 14.21 6.61
C ARG A 178 1.37 12.95 6.20
N VAL A 179 0.50 12.46 7.06
CA VAL A 179 -0.35 11.30 6.76
C VAL A 179 -1.58 11.75 5.96
N ASN A 180 -1.74 11.23 4.73
CA ASN A 180 -3.00 11.36 4.00
C ASN A 180 -3.96 10.32 4.55
N ILE A 181 -4.99 10.73 5.27
CA ILE A 181 -5.94 9.82 5.94
C ILE A 181 -7.38 10.29 5.74
N TYR A 182 -8.23 9.33 5.41
CA TYR A 182 -9.62 9.56 5.07
C TYR A 182 -10.52 8.53 5.74
N THR A 183 -11.79 8.88 5.89
CA THR A 183 -12.82 7.98 6.40
C THR A 183 -14.01 7.92 5.47
N SER A 184 -14.65 6.78 5.40
CA SER A 184 -15.93 6.59 4.72
C SER A 184 -16.80 5.59 5.49
N ILE A 185 -18.02 5.38 5.04
CA ILE A 185 -18.87 4.28 5.54
C ILE A 185 -18.16 2.94 5.36
N GLY A 186 -18.38 2.02 6.28
CA GLY A 186 -17.82 0.67 6.25
C GLY A 186 -18.07 -0.08 4.94
N LEU A 187 -17.35 -1.16 4.76
CA LEU A 187 -17.50 -2.01 3.59
C LEU A 187 -18.85 -2.72 3.61
N VAL A 188 -19.54 -2.71 2.48
CA VAL A 188 -20.78 -3.46 2.29
C VAL A 188 -20.51 -4.81 1.60
N PRO A 189 -21.42 -5.80 1.69
CA PRO A 189 -21.23 -7.10 1.07
C PRO A 189 -20.87 -7.02 -0.41
N ASN A 190 -19.84 -7.78 -0.79
CA ASN A 190 -19.18 -7.84 -2.10
C ASN A 190 -18.26 -6.65 -2.44
N ASP A 191 -18.06 -5.69 -1.57
CA ASP A 191 -16.95 -4.75 -1.76
C ASP A 191 -15.62 -5.49 -1.74
N ILE A 192 -14.72 -5.06 -2.61
CA ILE A 192 -13.33 -5.51 -2.62
C ILE A 192 -12.43 -4.30 -2.42
N ILE A 193 -11.53 -4.39 -1.45
CA ILE A 193 -10.38 -3.48 -1.31
C ILE A 193 -9.17 -4.14 -1.94
N PHE A 194 -8.39 -3.35 -2.65
CA PHE A 194 -7.14 -3.75 -3.26
C PHE A 194 -6.04 -2.78 -2.85
N LEU A 195 -4.96 -3.30 -2.25
CA LEU A 195 -3.73 -2.56 -1.96
C LEU A 195 -2.62 -3.11 -2.83
N CYS A 196 -1.75 -2.24 -3.35
CA CYS A 196 -0.59 -2.66 -4.13
C CYS A 196 0.58 -1.67 -4.04
N SER A 197 1.81 -2.17 -4.23
CA SER A 197 3.00 -1.36 -4.48
C SER A 197 3.05 -0.85 -5.93
N ASP A 198 4.02 0.00 -6.22
CA ASP A 198 4.27 0.54 -7.56
C ASP A 198 4.72 -0.54 -8.56
N GLY A 199 5.30 -1.66 -8.09
CA GLY A 199 5.60 -2.82 -8.93
C GLY A 199 4.41 -3.37 -9.71
N VAL A 200 3.19 -3.02 -9.30
CA VAL A 200 1.95 -3.29 -10.06
C VAL A 200 1.57 -2.12 -10.94
N THR A 201 1.47 -0.92 -10.37
CA THR A 201 0.87 0.24 -11.02
C THR A 201 1.78 0.96 -12.00
N ASP A 202 3.05 0.63 -12.01
CA ASP A 202 3.99 1.08 -13.05
C ASP A 202 3.78 0.37 -14.38
N VAL A 203 3.22 -0.85 -14.34
CA VAL A 203 3.08 -1.71 -15.53
C VAL A 203 1.63 -2.09 -15.85
N ILE A 204 0.67 -1.79 -14.97
CA ILE A 204 -0.76 -2.05 -15.20
C ILE A 204 -1.54 -0.78 -14.86
N ASP A 205 -2.27 -0.25 -15.82
CA ASP A 205 -3.13 0.93 -15.62
C ASP A 205 -4.47 0.59 -14.94
N ASP A 206 -5.14 1.62 -14.41
CA ASP A 206 -6.40 1.48 -13.68
C ASP A 206 -7.54 0.88 -14.55
N VAL A 207 -7.52 1.10 -15.87
CA VAL A 207 -8.52 0.57 -16.82
C VAL A 207 -8.35 -0.94 -16.93
N THR A 208 -7.12 -1.42 -17.06
CA THR A 208 -6.78 -2.85 -17.12
C THR A 208 -7.10 -3.53 -15.79
N LEU A 209 -6.73 -2.94 -14.66
CA LEU A 209 -7.08 -3.44 -13.32
C LEU A 209 -8.60 -3.57 -13.20
N LYS A 210 -9.37 -2.53 -13.54
CA LYS A 210 -10.84 -2.59 -13.53
C LYS A 210 -11.37 -3.77 -14.36
N GLY A 211 -10.81 -3.99 -15.56
CA GLY A 211 -11.19 -5.10 -16.43
C GLY A 211 -10.98 -6.48 -15.77
N ILE A 212 -9.95 -6.63 -14.94
CA ILE A 212 -9.70 -7.87 -14.19
C ILE A 212 -10.77 -8.06 -13.11
N PHE A 213 -11.09 -7.01 -12.33
CA PHE A 213 -12.14 -7.07 -11.30
C PHE A 213 -13.55 -7.32 -11.89
N ASP A 214 -13.82 -6.80 -13.09
CA ASP A 214 -15.12 -7.00 -13.78
C ASP A 214 -15.39 -8.47 -14.15
N LYS A 215 -14.36 -9.32 -14.20
CA LYS A 215 -14.50 -10.77 -14.44
C LYS A 215 -15.19 -11.50 -13.29
N LYS A 216 -15.18 -10.90 -12.08
CA LYS A 216 -15.79 -11.46 -10.85
C LYS A 216 -15.26 -12.86 -10.49
N ASN A 217 -14.01 -13.11 -10.76
CA ASN A 217 -13.30 -14.31 -10.33
C ASN A 217 -13.20 -14.37 -8.78
N SER A 218 -12.73 -15.49 -8.25
CA SER A 218 -12.36 -15.57 -6.82
C SER A 218 -11.27 -14.55 -6.48
N LEU A 219 -11.10 -14.23 -5.19
CA LEU A 219 -10.01 -13.32 -4.75
C LEU A 219 -8.65 -13.86 -5.17
N GLU A 220 -8.42 -15.15 -4.98
CA GLU A 220 -7.16 -15.80 -5.31
C GLU A 220 -6.86 -15.78 -6.82
N GLU A 221 -7.86 -16.04 -7.66
CA GLU A 221 -7.72 -15.96 -9.13
C GLU A 221 -7.45 -14.53 -9.59
N THR A 222 -8.17 -13.55 -9.02
CA THR A 222 -7.96 -12.14 -9.30
C THR A 222 -6.54 -11.70 -8.91
N LEU A 223 -6.10 -12.05 -7.70
CA LEU A 223 -4.77 -11.74 -7.18
C LEU A 223 -3.67 -12.35 -8.07
N LYS A 224 -3.82 -13.63 -8.42
CA LYS A 224 -2.89 -14.35 -9.29
C LYS A 224 -2.82 -13.72 -10.68
N GLU A 225 -3.96 -13.36 -11.28
CA GLU A 225 -4.01 -12.72 -12.59
C GLU A 225 -3.26 -11.38 -12.59
N ILE A 226 -3.46 -10.54 -11.56
CA ILE A 226 -2.76 -9.25 -11.44
C ILE A 226 -1.24 -9.49 -11.31
N HIS A 227 -0.83 -10.41 -10.45
CA HIS A 227 0.58 -10.75 -10.23
C HIS A 227 1.25 -11.26 -11.53
N GLU A 228 0.65 -12.25 -12.21
CA GLU A 228 1.17 -12.79 -13.47
C GLU A 228 1.24 -11.72 -14.57
N LEU A 229 0.26 -10.82 -14.61
CA LEU A 229 0.25 -9.72 -15.57
C LEU A 229 1.35 -8.70 -15.28
N SER A 230 1.61 -8.38 -13.98
CA SER A 230 2.71 -7.51 -13.58
C SER A 230 4.05 -8.06 -14.07
N LEU A 231 4.32 -9.34 -13.82
CA LEU A 231 5.53 -10.02 -14.31
C LEU A 231 5.61 -10.01 -15.84
N LYS A 232 4.53 -10.35 -16.52
CA LYS A 232 4.45 -10.38 -17.98
C LYS A 232 4.68 -9.01 -18.62
N ASN A 233 4.20 -7.95 -18.00
CA ASN A 233 4.38 -6.57 -18.47
C ASN A 233 5.78 -6.02 -18.13
N GLY A 234 6.61 -6.82 -17.45
CA GLY A 234 8.03 -6.50 -17.19
C GLY A 234 8.21 -5.59 -15.98
N SER A 235 7.43 -5.81 -14.92
CA SER A 235 7.68 -5.16 -13.64
C SER A 235 9.14 -5.34 -13.24
N LYS A 236 9.76 -4.23 -12.83
CA LYS A 236 11.16 -4.17 -12.42
C LYS A 236 11.33 -4.06 -10.92
N ASP A 237 10.23 -4.08 -10.17
CA ASP A 237 10.25 -3.92 -8.72
C ASP A 237 9.69 -5.15 -8.01
N ASN A 238 9.73 -5.11 -6.67
CA ASN A 238 9.00 -6.05 -5.84
C ASN A 238 7.50 -5.90 -6.14
N ILE A 239 6.75 -6.99 -6.06
CA ILE A 239 5.32 -7.01 -6.42
C ILE A 239 4.51 -7.40 -5.19
N SER A 240 3.84 -6.43 -4.61
CA SER A 240 3.07 -6.62 -3.39
C SER A 240 1.60 -6.29 -3.58
N LEU A 241 0.74 -7.23 -3.19
CA LEU A 241 -0.69 -7.21 -3.44
C LEU A 241 -1.47 -7.70 -2.22
N ILE A 242 -2.54 -7.00 -1.85
CA ILE A 242 -3.52 -7.47 -0.87
C ILE A 242 -4.92 -7.27 -1.46
N LEU A 243 -5.75 -8.30 -1.41
CA LEU A 243 -7.19 -8.24 -1.68
C LEU A 243 -7.98 -8.58 -0.42
N ILE A 244 -9.00 -7.77 -0.15
CA ILE A 244 -9.94 -7.97 0.95
C ILE A 244 -11.34 -7.89 0.40
N LYS A 245 -12.20 -8.85 0.71
CA LYS A 245 -13.61 -8.87 0.34
C LYS A 245 -14.50 -8.89 1.58
N LYS A 246 -15.49 -8.02 1.60
CA LYS A 246 -16.59 -8.11 2.57
C LYS A 246 -17.57 -9.18 2.11
N GLU A 247 -17.69 -10.23 2.89
CA GLU A 247 -18.70 -11.27 2.67
C GLU A 247 -20.07 -10.85 3.25
N LYS A 248 -21.11 -11.62 2.92
CA LYS A 248 -22.48 -11.36 3.43
C LYS A 248 -22.59 -11.58 4.94
#